data_2901259109b3674cfb561ff6250cb3c7
#
_entry.id   2901259109b3674cfb561ff6250cb3c7
#
_cell.length_a   1.000
_cell.length_b   1.000
_cell.length_c   1.000
_cell.angle_alpha   90.00
_cell.angle_beta   90.00
_cell.angle_gamma   90.00
#
_symmetry.space_group_name_H-M   'P 1'
#
loop_
_entity.id
_entity.type
_entity.pdbx_description
1 polymer ?
#
loop_
_entity_poly.entity_id
_entity_poly.type
_entity_poly.pdbx_seq_one_letter_code
_entity_poly.pdbx_strand_id
1 'polypeptide(L)'
;GVEGGSRGGRGQGRRPGMGGCHGGAGEFGYGGGPDSEGIALAHRGDVVVVTVNHRLSICGHLYLGEAFGEEYTTSGNTGVLDLVASLEWVRDNIEAFGGDPGNVTIFGLSGGGSKIWTLLAMPGARGLFHRAIPISGYLMWPRVSLEKATCAADAALEELGVQRGN
;
A
#
# COMPACT_ATOMS: atom_id res chain seq x y z
N GLY A 1 -4.55 -4.11 9.81
CA GLY A 1 -4.91 -3.84 11.22
C GLY A 1 -5.24 -2.38 11.43
N VAL A 2 -6.06 -2.09 12.40
CA VAL A 2 -6.35 -0.71 12.85
C VAL A 2 -6.11 -0.66 14.36
N GLU A 3 -5.21 0.23 14.78
CA GLU A 3 -4.82 0.43 16.17
C GLU A 3 -5.14 1.86 16.60
N GLY A 4 -5.92 2.03 17.66
CA GLY A 4 -6.30 3.32 18.23
C GLY A 4 -5.68 3.55 19.60
N GLY A 5 -5.12 4.72 19.86
CA GLY A 5 -4.62 5.11 21.16
C GLY A 5 -5.76 5.23 22.19
N SER A 6 -5.62 4.56 23.35
CA SER A 6 -6.57 4.63 24.46
C SER A 6 -6.09 5.59 25.54
N ARG A 7 -6.05 6.88 25.29
CA ARG A 7 -5.96 7.84 26.41
C ARG A 7 -7.36 8.35 26.70
N GLY A 8 -7.92 7.89 27.82
CA GLY A 8 -9.11 8.45 28.40
C GLY A 8 -8.92 9.93 28.74
N GLY A 9 -9.75 10.77 28.16
CA GLY A 9 -10.00 12.12 28.62
C GLY A 9 -8.98 13.18 28.19
N ARG A 10 -9.30 13.88 27.14
CA ARG A 10 -9.35 15.32 26.94
C ARG A 10 -9.44 15.65 25.45
N GLY A 11 -10.62 16.02 25.01
CA GLY A 11 -10.84 16.55 23.67
C GLY A 11 -11.71 15.63 22.83
N GLN A 12 -12.90 16.09 22.49
CA GLN A 12 -13.82 15.44 21.52
C GLN A 12 -13.32 15.59 20.07
N GLY A 13 -11.99 15.70 19.87
CA GLY A 13 -11.38 15.82 18.55
C GLY A 13 -11.02 14.46 17.97
N ARG A 14 -11.21 14.28 16.67
CA ARG A 14 -10.74 13.14 15.92
C ARG A 14 -9.20 13.09 15.93
N ARG A 15 -8.62 11.91 16.04
CA ARG A 15 -7.17 11.70 16.03
C ARG A 15 -6.60 11.69 14.61
N PRO A 16 -5.37 12.17 14.41
CA PRO A 16 -4.70 12.00 13.13
C PRO A 16 -4.64 10.52 12.74
N GLY A 17 -4.88 10.24 11.46
CA GLY A 17 -4.70 8.91 10.86
C GLY A 17 -3.26 8.71 10.40
N MET A 18 -2.70 7.52 10.60
CA MET A 18 -1.38 7.12 10.09
C MET A 18 -1.47 5.81 9.32
N GLY A 19 -1.28 5.88 7.99
CA GLY A 19 -1.27 4.72 7.10
C GLY A 19 0.13 4.15 6.93
N GLY A 20 0.40 2.97 7.50
CA GLY A 20 1.70 2.31 7.45
C GLY A 20 1.81 1.31 6.31
N CYS A 21 2.83 1.49 5.45
CA CYS A 21 3.22 0.55 4.40
C CYS A 21 4.48 -0.20 4.83
N HIS A 22 4.38 -1.52 4.99
CA HIS A 22 5.53 -2.37 5.37
C HIS A 22 6.60 -2.42 4.28
N GLY A 23 7.84 -2.75 4.66
CA GLY A 23 8.98 -2.94 3.77
C GLY A 23 8.92 -4.24 2.96
N GLY A 24 10.09 -4.82 2.67
CA GLY A 24 10.20 -6.11 1.96
C GLY A 24 10.16 -6.01 0.44
N ALA A 25 10.61 -4.89 -0.12
CA ALA A 25 10.82 -4.66 -1.57
C ALA A 25 9.60 -4.93 -2.49
N GLY A 26 8.41 -5.20 -1.99
CA GLY A 26 7.26 -5.63 -2.79
C GLY A 26 7.18 -7.15 -2.98
N GLU A 27 8.10 -7.90 -2.38
CA GLU A 27 8.18 -9.35 -2.50
C GLU A 27 7.60 -10.06 -1.27
N PHE A 28 7.86 -9.54 -0.08
CA PHE A 28 7.46 -10.11 1.20
C PHE A 28 7.09 -9.04 2.22
N GLY A 29 6.63 -9.48 3.40
CA GLY A 29 6.26 -8.61 4.50
C GLY A 29 4.76 -8.62 4.79
N TYR A 30 4.38 -8.05 5.92
CA TYR A 30 2.98 -7.91 6.32
C TYR A 30 2.83 -6.80 7.39
N GLY A 31 1.64 -6.21 7.47
CA GLY A 31 1.37 -5.05 8.32
C GLY A 31 1.29 -5.35 9.84
N GLY A 32 1.23 -6.60 10.24
CA GLY A 32 1.21 -7.02 11.66
C GLY A 32 2.56 -7.51 12.18
N GLY A 33 3.65 -7.32 11.41
CA GLY A 33 5.00 -7.69 11.81
C GLY A 33 5.55 -6.78 12.90
N PRO A 34 6.58 -7.23 13.66
CA PRO A 34 7.17 -6.46 14.75
C PRO A 34 7.73 -5.09 14.32
N ASP A 35 8.12 -4.97 13.05
CA ASP A 35 8.65 -3.72 12.47
C ASP A 35 7.56 -2.86 11.80
N SER A 36 6.31 -3.34 11.74
CA SER A 36 5.24 -2.71 10.98
C SER A 36 3.97 -2.48 11.79
N GLU A 37 3.84 -3.15 12.95
CA GLU A 37 2.67 -3.00 13.82
C GLU A 37 2.61 -1.58 14.40
N GLY A 38 1.41 -1.06 14.54
CA GLY A 38 1.19 0.35 14.92
C GLY A 38 0.97 0.61 16.40
N ILE A 39 1.00 -0.42 17.27
CA ILE A 39 0.59 -0.34 18.68
C ILE A 39 1.36 0.74 19.44
N ALA A 40 2.69 0.70 19.36
CA ALA A 40 3.54 1.66 20.07
C ALA A 40 3.31 3.10 19.57
N LEU A 41 3.13 3.27 18.26
CA LEU A 41 2.88 4.58 17.64
C LEU A 41 1.50 5.11 18.05
N ALA A 42 0.46 4.26 18.01
CA ALA A 42 -0.89 4.63 18.42
C ALA A 42 -0.94 5.07 19.90
N HIS A 43 -0.30 4.30 20.78
CA HIS A 43 -0.30 4.63 22.22
C HIS A 43 0.50 5.89 22.57
N ARG A 44 1.65 6.12 21.93
CA ARG A 44 2.53 7.26 22.24
C ARG A 44 2.12 8.52 21.53
N GLY A 45 1.63 8.40 20.30
CA GLY A 45 1.33 9.52 19.43
C GLY A 45 -0.12 10.02 19.52
N ASP A 46 -0.99 9.31 20.24
CA ASP A 46 -2.44 9.56 20.26
C ASP A 46 -3.03 9.66 18.85
N VAL A 47 -2.68 8.70 18.02
CA VAL A 47 -3.07 8.58 16.60
C VAL A 47 -3.81 7.29 16.34
N VAL A 48 -4.54 7.21 15.23
CA VAL A 48 -5.08 5.95 14.71
C VAL A 48 -4.14 5.43 13.64
N VAL A 49 -3.53 4.26 13.86
CA VAL A 49 -2.63 3.63 12.89
C VAL A 49 -3.36 2.56 12.10
N VAL A 50 -3.23 2.61 10.80
CA VAL A 50 -3.76 1.60 9.86
C VAL A 50 -2.59 0.94 9.16
N THR A 51 -2.44 -0.36 9.28
CA THR A 51 -1.45 -1.16 8.57
C THR A 51 -2.12 -2.03 7.51
N VAL A 52 -1.51 -2.13 6.34
CA VAL A 52 -2.12 -2.74 5.15
C VAL A 52 -1.36 -4.01 4.76
N ASN A 53 -2.11 -5.06 4.43
CA ASN A 53 -1.62 -6.23 3.71
C ASN A 53 -2.09 -6.14 2.25
N HIS A 54 -1.25 -5.60 1.40
CA HIS A 54 -1.47 -5.51 -0.04
C HIS A 54 -0.83 -6.72 -0.75
N ARG A 55 -1.28 -7.03 -1.95
CA ARG A 55 -0.71 -8.10 -2.76
C ARG A 55 0.75 -7.82 -3.09
N LEU A 56 1.57 -8.87 -3.07
CA LEU A 56 3.01 -8.83 -3.22
C LEU A 56 3.46 -9.80 -4.31
N SER A 57 4.72 -9.68 -4.74
CA SER A 57 5.35 -10.59 -5.69
C SER A 57 4.51 -10.75 -6.97
N ILE A 58 4.40 -11.94 -7.51
CA ILE A 58 3.60 -12.21 -8.72
C ILE A 58 2.11 -11.88 -8.54
N CYS A 59 1.55 -12.05 -7.33
CA CYS A 59 0.15 -11.70 -7.06
C CYS A 59 -0.13 -10.19 -7.09
N GLY A 60 0.89 -9.36 -6.85
CA GLY A 60 0.79 -7.91 -6.83
C GLY A 60 1.31 -7.21 -8.08
N HIS A 61 2.19 -7.88 -8.85
CA HIS A 61 2.98 -7.19 -9.87
C HIS A 61 3.15 -7.96 -11.20
N LEU A 62 2.46 -9.10 -11.41
CA LEU A 62 2.51 -9.81 -12.67
C LEU A 62 1.66 -9.10 -13.73
N TYR A 63 2.30 -8.68 -14.82
CA TYR A 63 1.60 -8.01 -15.92
C TYR A 63 1.02 -9.03 -16.90
N LEU A 64 -0.30 -9.06 -17.01
CA LEU A 64 -1.03 -10.04 -17.81
C LEU A 64 -1.75 -9.43 -19.04
N GLY A 65 -1.62 -8.12 -19.28
CA GLY A 65 -2.33 -7.42 -20.35
C GLY A 65 -2.08 -7.99 -21.76
N GLU A 66 -0.81 -8.34 -22.06
CA GLU A 66 -0.47 -8.93 -23.36
C GLU A 66 -0.94 -10.39 -23.52
N ALA A 67 -1.14 -11.09 -22.41
CA ALA A 67 -1.57 -12.48 -22.45
C ALA A 67 -3.09 -12.66 -22.52
N PHE A 68 -3.84 -11.80 -21.78
CA PHE A 68 -5.29 -11.98 -21.57
C PHE A 68 -6.14 -10.77 -21.97
N GLY A 69 -5.53 -9.67 -22.44
CA GLY A 69 -6.24 -8.55 -23.00
C GLY A 69 -6.46 -7.35 -22.08
N GLU A 70 -7.31 -6.43 -22.52
CA GLU A 70 -7.44 -5.07 -21.99
C GLU A 70 -7.83 -5.02 -20.51
N GLU A 71 -8.64 -5.93 -20.03
CA GLU A 71 -9.07 -5.99 -18.63
C GLU A 71 -7.91 -6.27 -17.64
N TYR A 72 -6.77 -6.81 -18.14
CA TYR A 72 -5.59 -7.12 -17.36
C TYR A 72 -4.45 -6.09 -17.48
N THR A 73 -4.67 -4.97 -18.14
CA THR A 73 -3.62 -3.94 -18.37
C THR A 73 -3.11 -3.31 -17.09
N THR A 74 -3.87 -3.34 -16.00
CA THR A 74 -3.45 -2.84 -14.68
C THR A 74 -2.88 -3.92 -13.75
N SER A 75 -2.85 -5.17 -14.18
CA SER A 75 -2.44 -6.32 -13.34
C SER A 75 -1.04 -6.18 -12.74
N GLY A 76 -0.10 -5.57 -13.47
CA GLY A 76 1.26 -5.30 -12.98
C GLY A 76 1.33 -4.29 -11.82
N ASN A 77 0.23 -3.60 -11.51
CA ASN A 77 0.15 -2.59 -10.47
C ASN A 77 -0.85 -2.92 -9.36
N THR A 78 -1.38 -4.14 -9.31
CA THR A 78 -2.45 -4.49 -8.38
C THR A 78 -2.06 -4.32 -6.91
N GLY A 79 -0.80 -4.59 -6.55
CA GLY A 79 -0.30 -4.36 -5.19
C GLY A 79 -0.31 -2.87 -4.79
N VAL A 80 -0.06 -1.96 -5.74
CA VAL A 80 -0.14 -0.52 -5.48
C VAL A 80 -1.59 -0.05 -5.49
N LEU A 81 -2.44 -0.61 -6.35
CA LEU A 81 -3.87 -0.33 -6.37
C LEU A 81 -4.56 -0.78 -5.07
N ASP A 82 -4.09 -1.86 -4.44
CA ASP A 82 -4.55 -2.27 -3.11
C ASP A 82 -4.24 -1.18 -2.05
N LEU A 83 -3.11 -0.49 -2.16
CA LEU A 83 -2.79 0.63 -1.27
C LEU A 83 -3.72 1.83 -1.50
N VAL A 84 -4.06 2.14 -2.76
CA VAL A 84 -5.05 3.17 -3.06
C VAL A 84 -6.40 2.80 -2.47
N ALA A 85 -6.88 1.59 -2.70
CA ALA A 85 -8.14 1.09 -2.14
C ALA A 85 -8.15 1.13 -0.60
N SER A 86 -7.00 0.84 0.05
CA SER A 86 -6.88 0.96 1.50
C SER A 86 -6.99 2.41 1.99
N LEU A 87 -6.46 3.37 1.24
CA LEU A 87 -6.60 4.80 1.57
C LEU A 87 -8.01 5.31 1.33
N GLU A 88 -8.70 4.82 0.32
CA GLU A 88 -10.14 5.07 0.11
C GLU A 88 -10.95 4.53 1.29
N TRP A 89 -10.64 3.30 1.74
CA TRP A 89 -11.26 2.74 2.93
C TRP A 89 -11.00 3.61 4.18
N VAL A 90 -9.77 4.12 4.36
CA VAL A 90 -9.44 5.06 5.46
C VAL A 90 -10.31 6.31 5.38
N ARG A 91 -10.40 6.93 4.20
CA ARG A 91 -11.26 8.11 3.99
C ARG A 91 -12.70 7.84 4.44
N ASP A 92 -13.24 6.69 4.08
CA ASP A 92 -14.66 6.40 4.24
C ASP A 92 -15.01 5.83 5.63
N ASN A 93 -14.03 5.26 6.36
CA ASN A 93 -14.32 4.48 7.58
C ASN A 93 -13.56 4.91 8.84
N ILE A 94 -12.44 5.67 8.72
CA ILE A 94 -11.56 5.89 9.87
C ILE A 94 -12.22 6.65 11.02
N GLU A 95 -13.29 7.40 10.75
CA GLU A 95 -14.08 8.08 11.76
C GLU A 95 -14.68 7.13 12.79
N ALA A 96 -15.13 5.95 12.36
CA ALA A 96 -15.65 4.92 13.25
C ALA A 96 -14.61 4.40 14.26
N PHE A 97 -13.32 4.62 13.97
CA PHE A 97 -12.19 4.28 14.83
C PHE A 97 -11.63 5.50 15.59
N GLY A 98 -12.33 6.63 15.54
CA GLY A 98 -11.90 7.87 16.18
C GLY A 98 -10.82 8.65 15.42
N GLY A 99 -10.56 8.29 14.14
CA GLY A 99 -9.62 8.97 13.27
C GLY A 99 -10.23 10.13 12.50
N ASP A 100 -9.37 11.00 11.99
CA ASP A 100 -9.72 12.15 11.15
C ASP A 100 -9.33 11.85 9.69
N PRO A 101 -10.29 11.65 8.78
CA PRO A 101 -10.00 11.43 7.36
C PRO A 101 -9.39 12.65 6.67
N GLY A 102 -9.57 13.86 7.25
CA GLY A 102 -8.96 15.11 6.80
C GLY A 102 -7.52 15.31 7.31
N ASN A 103 -6.95 14.38 8.06
CA ASN A 103 -5.61 14.48 8.64
C ASN A 103 -4.88 13.14 8.61
N VAL A 104 -4.64 12.62 7.43
CA VAL A 104 -3.99 11.33 7.18
C VAL A 104 -2.54 11.53 6.77
N THR A 105 -1.61 10.86 7.45
CA THR A 105 -0.20 10.78 7.11
C THR A 105 0.13 9.35 6.67
N ILE A 106 0.74 9.18 5.51
CA ILE A 106 1.25 7.87 5.07
C ILE A 106 2.75 7.75 5.36
N PHE A 107 3.20 6.57 5.76
CA PHE A 107 4.62 6.34 6.07
C PHE A 107 5.05 4.92 5.69
N GLY A 108 6.35 4.73 5.50
CA GLY A 108 6.88 3.42 5.18
C GLY A 108 8.41 3.40 5.12
N LEU A 109 8.99 2.28 5.52
CA LEU A 109 10.44 2.04 5.55
C LEU A 109 10.85 1.14 4.37
N SER A 110 12.02 1.42 3.75
CA SER A 110 12.60 0.59 2.69
C SER A 110 11.63 0.44 1.50
N GLY A 111 11.23 -0.76 1.15
CA GLY A 111 10.17 -0.99 0.16
C GLY A 111 8.86 -0.28 0.48
N GLY A 112 8.53 -0.08 1.76
CA GLY A 112 7.43 0.78 2.19
C GLY A 112 7.64 2.24 1.81
N GLY A 113 8.85 2.77 1.99
CA GLY A 113 9.21 4.12 1.55
C GLY A 113 9.08 4.30 0.03
N SER A 114 9.46 3.29 -0.76
CA SER A 114 9.28 3.30 -2.22
C SER A 114 7.82 3.31 -2.63
N LYS A 115 6.95 2.58 -1.91
CA LYS A 115 5.50 2.62 -2.10
C LYS A 115 4.93 4.01 -1.80
N ILE A 116 5.44 4.69 -0.76
CA ILE A 116 5.04 6.08 -0.45
C ILE A 116 5.42 7.03 -1.61
N TRP A 117 6.63 6.91 -2.17
CA TRP A 117 7.01 7.68 -3.35
C TRP A 117 6.11 7.41 -4.56
N THR A 118 5.70 6.17 -4.76
CA THR A 118 4.77 5.80 -5.83
C THR A 118 3.40 6.45 -5.62
N LEU A 119 2.84 6.39 -4.41
CA LEU A 119 1.55 7.01 -4.08
C LEU A 119 1.58 8.54 -4.25
N LEU A 120 2.70 9.21 -3.92
CA LEU A 120 2.87 10.64 -4.16
C LEU A 120 2.78 11.02 -5.65
N ALA A 121 3.23 10.14 -6.54
CA ALA A 121 3.19 10.36 -7.98
C ALA A 121 1.89 9.86 -8.65
N MET A 122 1.07 9.09 -7.94
CA MET A 122 -0.06 8.37 -8.51
C MET A 122 -1.35 9.22 -8.51
N PRO A 123 -1.97 9.49 -9.68
CA PRO A 123 -3.19 10.30 -9.74
C PRO A 123 -4.34 9.73 -8.89
N GLY A 124 -4.49 8.40 -8.85
CA GLY A 124 -5.53 7.72 -8.06
C GLY A 124 -5.39 7.88 -6.55
N ALA A 125 -4.22 8.25 -6.05
CA ALA A 125 -3.99 8.50 -4.62
C ALA A 125 -4.20 9.97 -4.21
N ARG A 126 -4.48 10.85 -5.19
CA ARG A 126 -4.61 12.29 -4.93
C ARG A 126 -5.80 12.58 -4.00
N GLY A 127 -5.52 13.32 -2.92
CA GLY A 127 -6.53 13.72 -1.94
C GLY A 127 -6.87 12.65 -0.90
N LEU A 128 -6.26 11.46 -0.96
CA LEU A 128 -6.47 10.38 0.01
C LEU A 128 -5.55 10.49 1.24
N PHE A 129 -4.51 11.31 1.18
CA PHE A 129 -3.62 11.60 2.29
C PHE A 129 -3.14 13.06 2.25
N HIS A 130 -2.62 13.55 3.37
CA HIS A 130 -2.26 14.96 3.59
C HIS A 130 -0.76 15.15 3.81
N ARG A 131 -0.08 14.13 4.30
CA ARG A 131 1.38 14.10 4.56
C ARG A 131 1.96 12.75 4.24
N ALA A 132 3.26 12.73 3.91
CA ALA A 132 3.98 11.52 3.56
C ALA A 132 5.37 11.51 4.21
N ILE A 133 5.76 10.34 4.73
CA ILE A 133 7.05 10.09 5.37
C ILE A 133 7.70 8.86 4.72
N PRO A 134 8.36 9.02 3.56
CA PRO A 134 9.15 7.93 2.98
C PRO A 134 10.48 7.80 3.71
N ILE A 135 10.75 6.63 4.27
CA ILE A 135 11.97 6.34 5.05
C ILE A 135 12.80 5.34 4.28
N SER A 136 14.03 5.72 3.90
CA SER A 136 15.00 4.85 3.21
C SER A 136 14.40 4.14 1.98
N GLY A 137 13.47 4.77 1.29
CA GLY A 137 12.86 4.29 0.05
C GLY A 137 13.47 4.99 -1.16
N TYR A 138 13.47 4.32 -2.30
CA TYR A 138 13.93 4.90 -3.56
C TYR A 138 12.76 5.50 -4.32
N LEU A 139 12.94 6.75 -4.82
CA LEU A 139 12.00 7.41 -5.73
C LEU A 139 11.89 6.65 -7.07
N MET A 140 12.95 5.97 -7.44
CA MET A 140 13.01 5.17 -8.66
C MET A 140 13.03 3.68 -8.31
N TRP A 141 11.87 3.12 -8.03
CA TRP A 141 11.67 1.70 -8.20
C TRP A 141 12.04 1.37 -9.65
N PRO A 142 12.77 0.28 -9.92
CA PRO A 142 13.18 -0.02 -11.29
C PRO A 142 11.93 -0.02 -12.19
N ARG A 143 11.91 0.93 -13.12
CA ARG A 143 10.88 0.94 -14.15
C ARG A 143 11.10 -0.30 -15.01
N VAL A 144 10.18 -1.22 -14.91
CA VAL A 144 10.16 -2.41 -15.76
C VAL A 144 9.55 -1.99 -17.09
N SER A 145 10.26 -2.20 -18.20
CA SER A 145 9.68 -2.00 -19.53
C SER A 145 8.55 -2.99 -19.78
N LEU A 146 7.60 -2.62 -20.64
CA LEU A 146 6.50 -3.51 -21.02
C LEU A 146 7.05 -4.87 -21.52
N GLU A 147 8.08 -4.84 -22.34
CA GLU A 147 8.74 -6.04 -22.85
C GLU A 147 9.24 -6.97 -21.72
N LYS A 148 9.96 -6.43 -20.72
CA LYS A 148 10.43 -7.21 -19.57
C LYS A 148 9.28 -7.74 -18.71
N ALA A 149 8.24 -6.94 -18.52
CA ALA A 149 7.06 -7.34 -17.76
C ALA A 149 6.31 -8.48 -18.47
N THR A 150 6.18 -8.40 -19.80
CA THR A 150 5.60 -9.46 -20.63
C THR A 150 6.43 -10.73 -20.60
N CYS A 151 7.76 -10.64 -20.76
CA CYS A 151 8.65 -11.81 -20.66
C CYS A 151 8.55 -12.51 -19.31
N ALA A 152 8.47 -11.75 -18.21
CA ALA A 152 8.31 -12.31 -16.88
C ALA A 152 6.94 -13.00 -16.71
N ALA A 153 5.89 -12.43 -17.29
CA ALA A 153 4.56 -13.05 -17.29
C ALA A 153 4.54 -14.35 -18.11
N ASP A 154 5.15 -14.34 -19.29
CA ASP A 154 5.24 -15.54 -20.15
C ASP A 154 5.96 -16.69 -19.44
N ALA A 155 7.10 -16.41 -18.81
CA ALA A 155 7.84 -17.41 -18.05
C ALA A 155 7.01 -17.98 -16.88
N ALA A 156 6.26 -17.13 -16.18
CA ALA A 156 5.39 -17.58 -15.09
C ALA A 156 4.21 -18.41 -15.60
N LEU A 157 3.59 -18.03 -16.72
CA LEU A 157 2.48 -18.77 -17.32
C LEU A 157 2.95 -20.14 -17.85
N GLU A 158 4.13 -20.20 -18.48
CA GLU A 158 4.74 -21.45 -18.93
C GLU A 158 4.98 -22.42 -17.77
N GLU A 159 5.57 -21.95 -16.67
CA GLU A 159 5.83 -22.77 -15.47
C GLU A 159 4.52 -23.28 -14.84
N LEU A 160 3.46 -22.49 -14.90
CA LEU A 160 2.13 -22.85 -14.40
C LEU A 160 1.31 -23.69 -15.38
N GLY A 161 1.78 -23.92 -16.59
CA GLY A 161 1.06 -24.64 -17.65
C GLY A 161 -0.19 -23.90 -18.15
N VAL A 162 -0.25 -22.56 -18.00
CA VAL A 162 -1.37 -21.73 -18.42
C VAL A 162 -1.14 -21.18 -19.81
N GLN A 163 -2.10 -21.37 -20.71
CA GLN A 163 -2.05 -20.84 -22.09
C GLN A 163 -2.60 -19.42 -22.17
N ARG A 164 -2.00 -18.60 -23.07
CA ARG A 164 -2.51 -17.25 -23.36
C ARG A 164 -3.93 -17.34 -23.96
N GLY A 165 -4.81 -16.43 -23.54
CA GLY A 165 -6.15 -16.31 -24.10
C GLY A 165 -7.19 -17.33 -23.61
N ASN A 166 -6.90 -18.03 -22.54
CA ASN A 166 -7.86 -18.93 -21.87
C ASN A 166 -8.36 -18.34 -20.55
#